data_463530e8c71b70c52e55760557303392
#
_entry.id   463530e8c71b70c52e55760557303392
#
_cell.length_a   1.000
_cell.length_b   1.000
_cell.length_c   1.000
_cell.angle_alpha   90.00
_cell.angle_beta   90.00
_cell.angle_gamma   90.00
#
_symmetry.space_group_name_H-M   'P 1'
#
loop_
_entity.id
_entity.type
_entity.pdbx_description
1 polymer ?
#
loop_
_entity_poly.entity_id
_entity_poly.type
_entity_poly.pdbx_seq_one_letter_code
_entity_poly.pdbx_strand_id
1 'polypeptide(L)'
;MGGEACSSRGEPLVVGAACSSVTMSTGNVISMRGVRRRAGQSSTAELVSSLDHMLDIYQPTKDELDQSSVVMAVPCPCYSVSLGDEEREPLSITVKLFPNGLNAEAVGHAVERALTELSVEQIEAIVLSNPVPWDETSLQQLLPLWKVLERFHAQQKVAYLGLADVEQSLFEAVFECDRIEVKPSLIQINLTNCCSVPEDLRTFCREREVQILTHNDAQEILPDGVLRPVLSRHMTLADPDRWALVWSLRYLVMVQHKGVIKNKGYVVHVARS
;
A
#
# COMPACT_ATOMS: atom_id res chain seq x y z
N MET A 1 -29.92 -3.05 11.09
CA MET A 1 -30.83 -3.53 10.03
C MET A 1 -29.97 -4.02 8.87
N GLY A 2 -30.12 -5.28 8.54
CA GLY A 2 -30.04 -5.91 7.25
C GLY A 2 -28.71 -5.78 6.47
N GLY A 3 -27.69 -6.57 6.80
CA GLY A 3 -26.63 -6.89 5.86
C GLY A 3 -27.18 -7.88 4.84
N GLU A 4 -27.55 -7.41 3.67
CA GLU A 4 -27.75 -8.30 2.52
C GLU A 4 -26.44 -9.01 2.21
N ALA A 5 -26.51 -10.32 2.21
CA ALA A 5 -25.41 -11.18 1.81
C ALA A 5 -25.11 -10.91 0.32
N CYS A 6 -23.99 -10.25 0.06
CA CYS A 6 -23.40 -10.16 -1.27
C CYS A 6 -22.92 -11.57 -1.63
N SER A 7 -23.73 -12.37 -2.27
CA SER A 7 -23.41 -13.74 -2.70
C SER A 7 -23.91 -13.96 -4.11
N SER A 8 -23.01 -13.81 -5.06
CA SER A 8 -22.97 -14.59 -6.31
C SER A 8 -21.64 -14.32 -6.99
N ARG A 9 -20.94 -15.34 -7.47
CA ARG A 9 -19.82 -15.15 -8.40
C ARG A 9 -20.36 -14.40 -9.61
N GLY A 10 -19.94 -13.15 -9.76
CA GLY A 10 -20.20 -12.36 -10.95
C GLY A 10 -19.44 -12.95 -12.15
N GLU A 11 -19.89 -12.61 -13.35
CA GLU A 11 -19.09 -12.85 -14.54
C GLU A 11 -17.76 -12.07 -14.44
N PRO A 12 -16.66 -12.56 -15.05
CA PRO A 12 -15.40 -11.83 -15.04
C PRO A 12 -15.58 -10.39 -15.55
N LEU A 13 -14.97 -9.44 -14.85
CA LEU A 13 -15.01 -8.03 -15.20
C LEU A 13 -14.33 -7.80 -16.56
N VAL A 14 -15.07 -7.35 -17.54
CA VAL A 14 -14.51 -7.05 -18.87
C VAL A 14 -13.85 -5.68 -18.82
N VAL A 15 -12.53 -5.67 -18.97
CA VAL A 15 -11.73 -4.44 -19.07
C VAL A 15 -11.58 -4.07 -20.54
N GLY A 16 -12.10 -2.91 -20.92
CA GLY A 16 -12.10 -2.44 -22.29
C GLY A 16 -10.69 -2.38 -22.90
N ALA A 17 -10.57 -2.61 -24.21
CA ALA A 17 -9.28 -2.60 -24.91
C ALA A 17 -8.55 -1.23 -24.83
N ALA A 18 -9.27 -0.13 -24.63
CA ALA A 18 -8.71 1.21 -24.43
C ALA A 18 -8.18 1.44 -23.02
N CYS A 19 -8.56 0.60 -22.05
CA CYS A 19 -8.11 0.75 -20.67
C CYS A 19 -6.61 0.45 -20.53
N SER A 20 -5.87 1.38 -19.97
CA SER A 20 -4.42 1.26 -19.76
C SER A 20 -4.04 0.93 -18.32
N SER A 21 -4.93 1.15 -17.35
CA SER A 21 -4.65 0.85 -15.96
C SER A 21 -5.92 0.56 -15.15
N VAL A 22 -5.76 -0.26 -14.12
CA VAL A 22 -6.82 -0.64 -13.17
C VAL A 22 -6.31 -0.43 -11.75
N THR A 23 -7.10 0.26 -10.93
CA THR A 23 -6.83 0.41 -9.50
C THR A 23 -7.91 -0.32 -8.71
N MET A 24 -7.51 -1.25 -7.87
CA MET A 24 -8.38 -2.11 -7.07
C MET A 24 -8.21 -1.78 -5.59
N SER A 25 -9.32 -1.57 -4.87
CA SER A 25 -9.31 -1.38 -3.41
C SER A 25 -9.98 -2.55 -2.71
N THR A 26 -9.34 -3.08 -1.68
CA THR A 26 -9.97 -4.11 -0.83
C THR A 26 -10.97 -3.52 0.15
N GLY A 27 -10.92 -2.21 0.42
CA GLY A 27 -11.60 -1.65 1.57
C GLY A 27 -11.08 -2.21 2.90
N ASN A 28 -11.90 -2.19 3.95
CA ASN A 28 -11.51 -2.64 5.28
C ASN A 28 -11.52 -4.18 5.41
N VAL A 29 -10.37 -4.81 5.27
CA VAL A 29 -10.24 -6.27 5.35
C VAL A 29 -10.62 -6.82 6.73
N ILE A 30 -10.60 -6.00 7.80
CA ILE A 30 -11.00 -6.42 9.15
C ILE A 30 -12.50 -6.74 9.19
N SER A 31 -13.30 -6.03 8.42
CA SER A 31 -14.76 -6.20 8.35
C SER A 31 -15.20 -7.30 7.39
N MET A 32 -14.29 -7.83 6.54
CA MET A 32 -14.62 -8.86 5.56
C MET A 32 -14.99 -10.19 6.22
N ARG A 33 -16.24 -10.59 6.15
CA ARG A 33 -16.73 -11.86 6.73
C ARG A 33 -16.36 -13.08 5.87
N GLY A 34 -16.17 -12.91 4.56
CA GLY A 34 -15.81 -13.97 3.61
C GLY A 34 -14.34 -14.35 3.62
N VAL A 35 -13.46 -13.51 4.14
CA VAL A 35 -12.02 -13.75 4.19
C VAL A 35 -11.67 -14.55 5.45
N ARG A 36 -11.25 -15.80 5.26
CA ARG A 36 -10.77 -16.64 6.38
C ARG A 36 -9.40 -16.13 6.85
N ARG A 37 -9.37 -15.62 8.07
CA ARG A 37 -8.11 -15.28 8.74
C ARG A 37 -7.52 -16.54 9.36
N ARG A 38 -6.25 -16.77 9.08
CA ARG A 38 -5.48 -17.88 9.67
C ARG A 38 -4.38 -17.32 10.54
N ALA A 39 -4.16 -17.92 11.69
CA ALA A 39 -2.97 -17.61 12.50
C ALA A 39 -1.71 -17.83 11.65
N GLY A 40 -0.79 -16.84 11.64
CA GLY A 40 0.41 -16.88 10.83
C GLY A 40 0.21 -16.63 9.32
N GLN A 41 -0.95 -16.14 8.90
CA GLN A 41 -1.18 -15.75 7.51
C GLN A 41 -0.24 -14.61 7.10
N SER A 42 0.45 -14.78 5.96
CA SER A 42 1.30 -13.73 5.40
C SER A 42 0.48 -12.57 4.86
N SER A 43 1.09 -11.38 4.77
CA SER A 43 0.47 -10.19 4.18
C SER A 43 0.08 -10.44 2.71
N THR A 44 0.86 -11.19 1.96
CA THR A 44 0.54 -11.62 0.59
C THR A 44 -0.74 -12.45 0.54
N ALA A 45 -0.86 -13.47 1.40
CA ALA A 45 -2.04 -14.32 1.44
C ALA A 45 -3.30 -13.56 1.88
N GLU A 46 -3.15 -12.61 2.81
CA GLU A 46 -4.24 -11.73 3.22
C GLU A 46 -4.68 -10.82 2.06
N LEU A 47 -3.73 -10.18 1.39
CA LEU A 47 -3.99 -9.32 0.24
C LEU A 47 -4.73 -10.07 -0.88
N VAL A 48 -4.20 -11.24 -1.28
CA VAL A 48 -4.80 -12.07 -2.34
C VAL A 48 -6.22 -12.50 -1.98
N SER A 49 -6.42 -13.02 -0.76
CA SER A 49 -7.75 -13.44 -0.31
C SER A 49 -8.75 -12.29 -0.26
N SER A 50 -8.26 -11.09 0.06
CA SER A 50 -9.11 -9.89 0.13
C SER A 50 -9.44 -9.37 -1.27
N LEU A 51 -8.49 -9.43 -2.22
CA LEU A 51 -8.73 -9.10 -3.63
C LEU A 51 -9.71 -10.09 -4.26
N ASP A 52 -9.48 -11.40 -4.09
CA ASP A 52 -10.41 -12.43 -4.59
C ASP A 52 -11.84 -12.18 -4.07
N HIS A 53 -11.98 -11.95 -2.76
CA HIS A 53 -13.30 -11.70 -2.17
C HIS A 53 -13.95 -10.42 -2.71
N MET A 54 -13.18 -9.34 -2.82
CA MET A 54 -13.69 -8.06 -3.34
C MET A 54 -14.11 -8.19 -4.80
N LEU A 55 -13.29 -8.83 -5.64
CA LEU A 55 -13.57 -9.01 -7.06
C LEU A 55 -14.73 -9.98 -7.31
N ASP A 56 -14.94 -10.98 -6.43
CA ASP A 56 -16.11 -11.87 -6.49
C ASP A 56 -17.44 -11.12 -6.25
N ILE A 57 -17.44 -10.08 -5.42
CA ILE A 57 -18.64 -9.32 -5.06
C ILE A 57 -18.82 -8.02 -5.84
N TYR A 58 -17.80 -7.57 -6.56
CA TYR A 58 -17.87 -6.34 -7.33
C TYR A 58 -18.76 -6.51 -8.57
N GLN A 59 -19.73 -5.62 -8.69
CA GLN A 59 -20.58 -5.53 -9.87
C GLN A 59 -20.54 -4.10 -10.38
N PRO A 60 -19.84 -3.85 -11.51
CA PRO A 60 -19.76 -2.52 -12.07
C PRO A 60 -21.13 -2.07 -12.58
N THR A 61 -21.45 -0.81 -12.36
CA THR A 61 -22.58 -0.18 -13.01
C THR A 61 -22.32 0.05 -14.50
N LYS A 62 -23.38 0.24 -15.30
CA LYS A 62 -23.21 0.55 -16.73
C LYS A 62 -22.40 1.83 -16.94
N ASP A 63 -22.60 2.84 -16.09
CA ASP A 63 -21.88 4.12 -16.16
C ASP A 63 -20.38 3.95 -15.84
N GLU A 64 -20.02 3.06 -14.90
CA GLU A 64 -18.62 2.74 -14.58
C GLU A 64 -17.93 2.02 -15.75
N LEU A 65 -18.64 1.15 -16.46
CA LEU A 65 -18.14 0.48 -17.66
C LEU A 65 -17.94 1.46 -18.83
N ASP A 66 -18.84 2.42 -19.01
CA ASP A 66 -18.77 3.43 -20.08
C ASP A 66 -17.71 4.50 -19.82
N GLN A 67 -17.42 4.83 -18.56
CA GLN A 67 -16.38 5.78 -18.13
C GLN A 67 -14.96 5.19 -18.15
N SER A 68 -14.80 3.89 -18.27
CA SER A 68 -13.53 3.18 -18.12
C SER A 68 -12.64 3.17 -19.37
N SER A 69 -12.70 4.20 -20.21
CA SER A 69 -11.95 4.19 -21.48
C SER A 69 -10.42 4.13 -21.33
N VAL A 70 -9.84 4.70 -20.27
CA VAL A 70 -8.37 4.74 -20.07
C VAL A 70 -7.93 4.23 -18.70
N VAL A 71 -8.63 4.60 -17.63
CA VAL A 71 -8.33 4.22 -16.25
C VAL A 71 -9.58 3.67 -15.59
N MET A 72 -9.46 2.51 -14.97
CA MET A 72 -10.56 1.87 -14.26
C MET A 72 -10.27 1.86 -12.76
N ALA A 73 -11.27 2.25 -11.96
CA ALA A 73 -11.25 2.07 -10.51
C ALA A 73 -12.25 0.99 -10.11
N VAL A 74 -11.77 0.03 -9.34
CA VAL A 74 -12.61 -1.04 -8.75
C VAL A 74 -12.67 -0.80 -7.24
N PRO A 75 -13.66 -0.02 -6.77
CA PRO A 75 -13.85 0.26 -5.35
C PRO A 75 -14.43 -0.96 -4.63
N CYS A 76 -14.31 -0.98 -3.32
CA CYS A 76 -15.01 -1.96 -2.49
C CYS A 76 -16.17 -1.29 -1.73
N PRO A 77 -17.36 -1.18 -2.33
CA PRO A 77 -18.46 -0.40 -1.74
C PRO A 77 -18.98 -0.98 -0.41
N CYS A 78 -18.88 -2.30 -0.25
CA CYS A 78 -19.35 -2.98 0.96
C CYS A 78 -18.44 -2.78 2.18
N TYR A 79 -17.16 -2.41 1.96
CA TYR A 79 -16.14 -2.28 3.00
C TYR A 79 -15.35 -0.97 2.85
N SER A 80 -15.96 0.05 2.22
CA SER A 80 -15.32 1.35 2.06
C SER A 80 -14.94 1.95 3.42
N VAL A 81 -13.80 2.65 3.44
CA VAL A 81 -13.31 3.37 4.61
C VAL A 81 -13.50 4.86 4.34
N SER A 82 -14.40 5.47 5.08
CA SER A 82 -14.50 6.93 5.12
C SER A 82 -14.29 7.36 6.56
N LEU A 83 -13.27 8.12 6.81
CA LEU A 83 -12.95 8.65 8.13
C LEU A 83 -13.53 10.07 8.21
N GLY A 84 -14.72 10.21 8.80
CA GLY A 84 -15.33 11.53 9.03
C GLY A 84 -14.48 12.40 9.95
N ASP A 85 -14.59 13.72 9.81
CA ASP A 85 -13.78 14.70 10.54
C ASP A 85 -13.85 14.53 12.07
N GLU A 86 -15.02 14.21 12.61
CA GLU A 86 -15.22 13.99 14.06
C GLU A 86 -14.50 12.73 14.58
N GLU A 87 -14.24 11.76 13.72
CA GLU A 87 -13.56 10.52 14.08
C GLU A 87 -12.05 10.56 13.84
N ARG A 88 -11.55 11.63 13.19
CA ARG A 88 -10.18 11.70 12.69
C ARG A 88 -9.15 11.94 13.79
N GLU A 89 -9.44 12.82 14.75
CA GLU A 89 -8.49 13.26 15.77
C GLU A 89 -7.89 12.12 16.62
N PRO A 90 -8.67 11.11 17.07
CA PRO A 90 -8.12 9.99 17.84
C PRO A 90 -7.45 8.91 16.99
N LEU A 91 -7.30 9.09 15.68
CA LEU A 91 -6.79 8.08 14.76
C LEU A 91 -5.38 8.41 14.29
N SER A 92 -4.59 7.36 14.10
CA SER A 92 -3.30 7.39 13.44
C SER A 92 -3.34 6.52 12.20
N ILE A 93 -2.97 7.08 11.05
CA ILE A 93 -2.95 6.41 9.76
C ILE A 93 -1.51 6.16 9.35
N THR A 94 -1.18 4.92 9.13
CA THR A 94 0.11 4.52 8.54
C THR A 94 -0.13 3.87 7.19
N VAL A 95 0.56 4.34 6.17
CA VAL A 95 0.54 3.76 4.82
C VAL A 95 1.92 3.22 4.48
N LYS A 96 2.00 1.94 4.14
CA LYS A 96 3.21 1.33 3.58
C LYS A 96 3.04 1.20 2.07
N LEU A 97 3.96 1.82 1.33
CA LEU A 97 4.00 1.80 -0.13
C LEU A 97 4.96 0.71 -0.59
N PHE A 98 4.53 -0.07 -1.56
CA PHE A 98 5.31 -1.10 -2.24
C PHE A 98 5.32 -0.78 -3.74
N PRO A 99 6.19 0.12 -4.20
CA PRO A 99 6.33 0.40 -5.63
C PRO A 99 6.96 -0.81 -6.34
N ASN A 100 6.50 -1.08 -7.56
CA ASN A 100 7.14 -2.08 -8.42
C ASN A 100 8.13 -1.36 -9.35
N GLY A 101 9.30 -1.03 -8.83
CA GLY A 101 10.35 -0.28 -9.52
C GLY A 101 10.52 1.15 -9.02
N LEU A 102 11.45 1.88 -9.65
CA LEU A 102 11.97 3.18 -9.20
C LEU A 102 11.26 4.36 -9.88
N ASN A 103 9.94 4.29 -9.99
CA ASN A 103 9.13 5.33 -10.65
C ASN A 103 8.58 6.33 -9.62
N ALA A 104 9.09 7.57 -9.66
CA ALA A 104 8.68 8.64 -8.76
C ALA A 104 7.21 9.08 -8.96
N GLU A 105 6.71 9.06 -10.21
CA GLU A 105 5.30 9.38 -10.48
C GLU A 105 4.37 8.32 -9.89
N ALA A 106 4.76 7.05 -9.97
CA ALA A 106 4.01 5.95 -9.37
C ALA A 106 3.90 6.09 -7.84
N VAL A 107 4.98 6.53 -7.17
CA VAL A 107 4.95 6.85 -5.72
C VAL A 107 3.99 7.99 -5.44
N GLY A 108 4.04 9.08 -6.22
CA GLY A 108 3.12 10.21 -6.07
C GLY A 108 1.65 9.80 -6.24
N HIS A 109 1.36 9.03 -7.29
CA HIS A 109 0.02 8.50 -7.54
C HIS A 109 -0.48 7.62 -6.39
N ALA A 110 0.40 6.77 -5.82
CA ALA A 110 0.04 5.91 -4.70
C ALA A 110 -0.32 6.72 -3.44
N VAL A 111 0.40 7.81 -3.14
CA VAL A 111 0.10 8.70 -2.01
C VAL A 111 -1.23 9.41 -2.21
N GLU A 112 -1.47 10.00 -3.39
CA GLU A 112 -2.74 10.66 -3.72
C GLU A 112 -3.91 9.68 -3.63
N ARG A 113 -3.70 8.45 -4.12
CA ARG A 113 -4.73 7.41 -4.03
C ARG A 113 -5.01 7.01 -2.59
N ALA A 114 -4.01 6.94 -1.71
CA ALA A 114 -4.20 6.64 -0.29
C ALA A 114 -5.04 7.71 0.41
N LEU A 115 -4.76 8.99 0.16
CA LEU A 115 -5.55 10.12 0.69
C LEU A 115 -7.02 10.04 0.23
N THR A 116 -7.23 9.79 -1.06
CA THR A 116 -8.57 9.64 -1.65
C THR A 116 -9.31 8.44 -1.08
N GLU A 117 -8.65 7.28 -0.99
CA GLU A 117 -9.24 6.02 -0.49
C GLU A 117 -9.75 6.15 0.93
N LEU A 118 -9.00 6.86 1.77
CA LEU A 118 -9.32 7.07 3.18
C LEU A 118 -10.19 8.32 3.41
N SER A 119 -10.40 9.13 2.37
CA SER A 119 -11.12 10.41 2.44
C SER A 119 -10.53 11.33 3.51
N VAL A 120 -9.19 11.48 3.52
CA VAL A 120 -8.47 12.31 4.50
C VAL A 120 -7.56 13.31 3.80
N GLU A 121 -7.32 14.44 4.44
CA GLU A 121 -6.39 15.46 3.96
C GLU A 121 -4.94 15.16 4.34
N GLN A 122 -4.73 14.39 5.44
CA GLN A 122 -3.42 14.08 5.97
C GLN A 122 -3.31 12.62 6.43
N ILE A 123 -2.14 12.04 6.17
CA ILE A 123 -1.68 10.73 6.67
C ILE A 123 -0.55 10.99 7.67
N GLU A 124 -0.57 10.31 8.84
CA GLU A 124 0.47 10.49 9.87
C GLU A 124 1.81 9.95 9.40
N ALA A 125 1.85 8.74 8.83
CA ALA A 125 3.12 8.15 8.43
C ALA A 125 3.02 7.44 7.08
N ILE A 126 4.01 7.69 6.21
CA ILE A 126 4.24 6.90 5.00
C ILE A 126 5.58 6.18 5.12
N VAL A 127 5.57 4.88 4.87
CA VAL A 127 6.74 4.02 4.83
C VAL A 127 6.97 3.55 3.40
N LEU A 128 8.10 3.91 2.82
CA LEU A 128 8.51 3.44 1.51
C LEU A 128 9.25 2.11 1.63
N SER A 129 8.75 1.09 0.97
CA SER A 129 9.39 -0.21 0.83
C SER A 129 9.79 -0.42 -0.63
N ASN A 130 10.82 -1.22 -0.87
CA ASN A 130 11.23 -1.58 -2.21
C ASN A 130 11.24 -3.11 -2.37
N PRO A 131 10.74 -3.65 -3.48
CA PRO A 131 10.81 -5.08 -3.76
C PRO A 131 12.24 -5.59 -3.98
N VAL A 132 13.15 -4.71 -4.36
CA VAL A 132 14.59 -5.00 -4.49
C VAL A 132 15.30 -4.56 -3.22
N PRO A 133 16.23 -5.36 -2.64
CA PRO A 133 17.00 -4.94 -1.49
C PRO A 133 17.71 -3.61 -1.76
N TRP A 134 17.62 -2.70 -0.79
CA TRP A 134 18.39 -1.48 -0.82
C TRP A 134 19.79 -1.75 -0.27
N ASP A 135 20.80 -1.30 -0.99
CA ASP A 135 22.20 -1.31 -0.57
C ASP A 135 22.77 0.11 -0.55
N GLU A 136 24.01 0.25 -0.17
CA GLU A 136 24.70 1.55 -0.11
C GLU A 136 24.77 2.30 -1.45
N THR A 137 24.66 1.58 -2.58
CA THR A 137 24.63 2.19 -3.91
C THR A 137 23.27 2.74 -4.30
N SER A 138 22.25 2.35 -3.56
CA SER A 138 20.84 2.64 -3.87
C SER A 138 20.41 4.07 -3.52
N LEU A 139 21.25 4.87 -2.84
CA LEU A 139 20.92 6.24 -2.45
C LEU A 139 20.48 7.10 -3.65
N GLN A 140 21.18 7.01 -4.79
CA GLN A 140 20.83 7.77 -5.98
C GLN A 140 19.48 7.36 -6.58
N GLN A 141 19.11 6.09 -6.43
CA GLN A 141 17.84 5.54 -6.89
C GLN A 141 16.69 5.91 -5.93
N LEU A 142 16.97 5.98 -4.64
CA LEU A 142 16.02 6.39 -3.61
C LEU A 142 15.65 7.88 -3.70
N LEU A 143 16.61 8.73 -4.02
CA LEU A 143 16.43 10.19 -3.99
C LEU A 143 15.22 10.70 -4.79
N PRO A 144 14.97 10.29 -6.05
CA PRO A 144 13.79 10.74 -6.79
C PRO A 144 12.48 10.37 -6.10
N LEU A 145 12.39 9.17 -5.52
CA LEU A 145 11.21 8.69 -4.81
C LEU A 145 11.01 9.46 -3.51
N TRP A 146 12.11 9.69 -2.78
CA TRP A 146 12.09 10.43 -1.52
C TRP A 146 11.68 11.89 -1.72
N LYS A 147 12.17 12.55 -2.77
CA LYS A 147 11.78 13.91 -3.13
C LYS A 147 10.28 14.06 -3.40
N VAL A 148 9.63 13.03 -3.91
CA VAL A 148 8.16 13.03 -4.02
C VAL A 148 7.51 13.04 -2.64
N LEU A 149 7.98 12.21 -1.72
CA LEU A 149 7.46 12.15 -0.36
C LEU A 149 7.70 13.46 0.40
N GLU A 150 8.88 14.08 0.25
CA GLU A 150 9.17 15.41 0.80
C GLU A 150 8.18 16.49 0.33
N ARG A 151 7.75 16.45 -0.94
CA ARG A 151 6.72 17.37 -1.45
C ARG A 151 5.38 17.20 -0.72
N PHE A 152 4.95 15.95 -0.48
CA PHE A 152 3.74 15.70 0.29
C PHE A 152 3.87 16.12 1.74
N HIS A 153 5.05 15.96 2.33
CA HIS A 153 5.35 16.46 3.66
C HIS A 153 5.28 18.00 3.71
N ALA A 154 5.91 18.69 2.77
CA ALA A 154 5.86 20.16 2.68
C ALA A 154 4.43 20.69 2.46
N GLN A 155 3.57 19.93 1.80
CA GLN A 155 2.15 20.22 1.63
C GLN A 155 1.30 19.87 2.87
N GLN A 156 1.91 19.40 3.95
CA GLN A 156 1.24 18.93 5.18
C GLN A 156 0.27 17.75 4.95
N LYS A 157 0.40 17.05 3.83
CA LYS A 157 -0.39 15.85 3.52
C LYS A 157 0.16 14.58 4.18
N VAL A 158 1.42 14.61 4.60
CA VAL A 158 2.11 13.51 5.28
C VAL A 158 2.95 14.10 6.41
N ALA A 159 2.74 13.60 7.64
CA ALA A 159 3.46 14.15 8.78
C ALA A 159 4.84 13.50 8.96
N TYR A 160 4.95 12.19 8.82
CA TYR A 160 6.18 11.43 9.04
C TYR A 160 6.54 10.56 7.83
N LEU A 161 7.83 10.53 7.51
CA LEU A 161 8.37 9.70 6.42
C LEU A 161 9.24 8.59 6.99
N GLY A 162 9.14 7.40 6.40
CA GLY A 162 9.92 6.24 6.81
C GLY A 162 10.38 5.36 5.67
N LEU A 163 11.35 4.51 5.98
CA LEU A 163 11.89 3.50 5.08
C LEU A 163 11.65 2.10 5.66
N ALA A 164 11.51 1.11 4.79
CA ALA A 164 11.45 -0.29 5.19
C ALA A 164 12.55 -1.10 4.51
N ASP A 165 13.09 -2.06 5.28
CA ASP A 165 14.01 -3.08 4.78
C ASP A 165 15.26 -2.51 4.08
N VAL A 166 15.80 -1.42 4.63
CA VAL A 166 17.05 -0.80 4.16
C VAL A 166 18.23 -1.29 5.00
N GLU A 167 19.37 -1.48 4.36
CA GLU A 167 20.63 -1.73 5.05
C GLU A 167 21.04 -0.52 5.89
N GLN A 168 21.71 -0.78 7.03
CA GLN A 168 22.14 0.28 7.94
C GLN A 168 23.00 1.34 7.25
N SER A 169 23.93 0.94 6.41
CA SER A 169 24.80 1.82 5.64
C SER A 169 24.02 2.79 4.76
N LEU A 170 22.98 2.32 4.06
CA LEU A 170 22.11 3.20 3.28
C LEU A 170 21.30 4.13 4.19
N PHE A 171 20.80 3.62 5.31
CA PHE A 171 20.03 4.44 6.25
C PHE A 171 20.87 5.59 6.83
N GLU A 172 22.12 5.31 7.17
CA GLU A 172 23.09 6.33 7.60
C GLU A 172 23.38 7.32 6.48
N ALA A 173 23.62 6.84 5.25
CA ALA A 173 23.87 7.69 4.08
C ALA A 173 22.67 8.63 3.78
N VAL A 174 21.42 8.21 4.06
CA VAL A 174 20.24 9.08 3.94
C VAL A 174 20.31 10.26 4.92
N PHE A 175 20.80 10.04 6.12
CA PHE A 175 20.96 11.12 7.12
C PHE A 175 22.10 12.08 6.75
N GLU A 176 23.16 11.59 6.15
CA GLU A 176 24.33 12.39 5.76
C GLU A 176 24.12 13.13 4.44
N CYS A 177 23.15 12.73 3.64
CA CYS A 177 22.90 13.32 2.33
C CYS A 177 22.25 14.71 2.42
N ASP A 178 22.97 15.76 2.06
CA ASP A 178 22.47 17.15 2.03
C ASP A 178 21.30 17.39 1.09
N ARG A 179 21.09 16.51 0.12
CA ARG A 179 19.97 16.57 -0.81
C ARG A 179 18.65 16.09 -0.21
N ILE A 180 18.69 15.43 0.93
CA ILE A 180 17.52 14.98 1.69
C ILE A 180 17.24 16.00 2.80
N GLU A 181 16.15 16.77 2.63
CA GLU A 181 15.74 17.84 3.54
C GLU A 181 14.95 17.29 4.73
N VAL A 182 14.04 16.35 4.46
CA VAL A 182 13.24 15.67 5.47
C VAL A 182 13.83 14.29 5.75
N LYS A 183 14.50 14.15 6.88
CA LYS A 183 15.08 12.86 7.28
C LYS A 183 13.98 11.88 7.69
N PRO A 184 14.19 10.56 7.50
CA PRO A 184 13.22 9.57 7.95
C PRO A 184 13.07 9.61 9.46
N SER A 185 11.84 9.67 9.93
CA SER A 185 11.48 9.63 11.36
C SER A 185 11.13 8.22 11.85
N LEU A 186 11.03 7.27 10.94
CA LEU A 186 10.80 5.87 11.27
C LEU A 186 11.48 4.92 10.30
N ILE A 187 11.87 3.75 10.80
CA ILE A 187 12.38 2.62 10.03
C ILE A 187 11.60 1.36 10.36
N GLN A 188 11.23 0.59 9.34
CA GLN A 188 10.62 -0.73 9.52
C GLN A 188 11.61 -1.84 9.16
N ILE A 189 11.75 -2.81 10.05
CA ILE A 189 12.71 -3.91 9.94
C ILE A 189 11.95 -5.24 9.87
N ASN A 190 12.33 -6.07 8.90
CA ASN A 190 11.79 -7.42 8.78
C ASN A 190 12.49 -8.35 9.76
N LEU A 191 11.73 -8.95 10.67
CA LEU A 191 12.24 -9.92 11.64
C LEU A 191 12.16 -11.38 11.17
N THR A 192 11.77 -11.63 9.93
CA THR A 192 11.66 -13.02 9.42
C THR A 192 13.01 -13.73 9.46
N ASN A 193 14.10 -13.01 9.18
CA ASN A 193 15.46 -13.56 9.11
C ASN A 193 16.35 -13.20 10.31
N CYS A 194 15.87 -12.35 11.24
CA CYS A 194 16.66 -11.90 12.38
C CYS A 194 15.79 -11.75 13.62
N CYS A 195 16.16 -12.43 14.71
CA CYS A 195 15.38 -12.41 15.95
C CYS A 195 15.51 -11.11 16.75
N SER A 196 16.42 -10.20 16.37
CA SER A 196 16.65 -8.95 17.08
C SER A 196 17.15 -7.85 16.14
N VAL A 197 16.81 -6.62 16.49
CA VAL A 197 17.36 -5.43 15.82
C VAL A 197 18.84 -5.29 16.17
N PRO A 198 19.76 -5.06 15.21
CA PRO A 198 21.17 -4.83 15.49
C PRO A 198 21.38 -3.67 16.48
N GLU A 199 22.32 -3.84 17.41
CA GLU A 199 22.54 -2.84 18.48
C GLU A 199 23.04 -1.49 17.92
N ASP A 200 23.91 -1.54 16.89
CA ASP A 200 24.42 -0.33 16.24
C ASP A 200 23.28 0.48 15.59
N LEU A 201 22.37 -0.19 14.87
CA LEU A 201 21.20 0.46 14.29
C LEU A 201 20.26 1.01 15.37
N ARG A 202 20.09 0.28 16.49
CA ARG A 202 19.29 0.76 17.62
C ARG A 202 19.88 2.01 18.24
N THR A 203 21.20 2.05 18.42
CA THR A 203 21.92 3.21 18.94
C THR A 203 21.80 4.39 18.00
N PHE A 204 22.05 4.18 16.70
CA PHE A 204 21.89 5.20 15.66
C PHE A 204 20.49 5.82 15.66
N CYS A 205 19.44 4.97 15.67
CA CYS A 205 18.06 5.45 15.68
C CYS A 205 17.72 6.22 16.96
N ARG A 206 18.20 5.77 18.12
CA ARG A 206 17.96 6.47 19.40
C ARG A 206 18.59 7.85 19.43
N GLU A 207 19.81 8.00 18.90
CA GLU A 207 20.52 9.28 18.85
C GLU A 207 19.86 10.30 17.92
N ARG A 208 19.09 9.82 16.94
CA ARG A 208 18.41 10.63 15.92
C ARG A 208 16.89 10.67 16.07
N GLU A 209 16.38 10.18 17.19
CA GLU A 209 14.95 10.13 17.50
C GLU A 209 14.12 9.39 16.43
N VAL A 210 14.70 8.37 15.78
CA VAL A 210 14.03 7.54 14.79
C VAL A 210 13.28 6.40 15.48
N GLN A 211 12.01 6.25 15.16
CA GLN A 211 11.20 5.12 15.64
C GLN A 211 11.53 3.85 14.88
N ILE A 212 11.83 2.77 15.60
CA ILE A 212 12.01 1.44 15.02
C ILE A 212 10.71 0.67 15.14
N LEU A 213 10.19 0.20 14.00
CA LEU A 213 9.05 -0.69 13.91
C LEU A 213 9.48 -2.02 13.29
N THR A 214 8.73 -3.08 13.57
CA THR A 214 9.01 -4.40 13.01
C THR A 214 7.83 -4.90 12.18
N HIS A 215 8.12 -5.74 11.19
CA HIS A 215 7.12 -6.38 10.35
C HIS A 215 7.59 -7.75 9.86
N ASN A 216 6.70 -8.47 9.19
CA ASN A 216 6.94 -9.76 8.56
C ASN A 216 6.42 -9.83 7.12
N ASP A 217 6.34 -8.68 6.44
CA ASP A 217 5.93 -8.65 5.04
C ASP A 217 6.97 -9.39 4.19
N ALA A 218 6.52 -10.06 3.12
CA ALA A 218 7.43 -10.53 2.09
C ALA A 218 8.09 -9.32 1.40
N GLN A 219 9.31 -9.49 0.92
CA GLN A 219 10.06 -8.46 0.20
C GLN A 219 9.23 -7.94 -0.99
N GLU A 220 8.64 -8.82 -1.76
CA GLU A 220 7.66 -8.53 -2.79
C GLU A 220 6.29 -8.98 -2.29
N ILE A 221 5.43 -8.01 -1.94
CA ILE A 221 4.13 -8.33 -1.32
C ILE A 221 3.15 -8.98 -2.29
N LEU A 222 3.25 -8.67 -3.59
CA LEU A 222 2.36 -9.17 -4.64
C LEU A 222 3.15 -9.51 -5.91
N PRO A 223 3.90 -10.64 -5.91
CA PRO A 223 4.67 -11.07 -7.07
C PRO A 223 3.78 -11.38 -8.27
N ASP A 224 4.32 -11.22 -9.47
CA ASP A 224 3.63 -11.50 -10.74
C ASP A 224 2.99 -12.90 -10.78
N GLY A 225 3.70 -13.91 -10.28
CA GLY A 225 3.19 -15.28 -10.21
C GLY A 225 1.96 -15.46 -9.31
N VAL A 226 1.70 -14.50 -8.43
CA VAL A 226 0.52 -14.46 -7.54
C VAL A 226 -0.56 -13.52 -8.10
N LEU A 227 -0.16 -12.36 -8.63
CA LEU A 227 -1.08 -11.36 -9.18
C LEU A 227 -1.79 -11.87 -10.44
N ARG A 228 -1.06 -12.43 -11.41
CA ARG A 228 -1.63 -12.90 -12.69
C ARG A 228 -2.77 -13.90 -12.53
N PRO A 229 -2.69 -14.93 -11.68
CA PRO A 229 -3.82 -15.80 -11.40
C PRO A 229 -5.06 -15.10 -10.85
N VAL A 230 -4.89 -14.06 -10.02
CA VAL A 230 -6.02 -13.24 -9.51
C VAL A 230 -6.66 -12.48 -10.65
N LEU A 231 -5.87 -11.75 -11.45
CA LEU A 231 -6.39 -11.01 -12.60
C LEU A 231 -7.12 -11.93 -13.59
N SER A 232 -6.50 -13.06 -13.98
CA SER A 232 -7.09 -14.01 -14.93
C SER A 232 -8.39 -14.65 -14.45
N ARG A 233 -8.57 -14.79 -13.14
CA ARG A 233 -9.78 -15.37 -12.55
C ARG A 233 -10.95 -14.40 -12.58
N HIS A 234 -10.69 -13.12 -12.41
CA HIS A 234 -11.72 -12.11 -12.16
C HIS A 234 -11.88 -11.10 -13.29
N MET A 235 -10.92 -11.02 -14.21
CA MET A 235 -10.91 -10.00 -15.27
C MET A 235 -10.66 -10.61 -16.63
N THR A 236 -11.38 -10.12 -17.62
CA THR A 236 -11.08 -10.35 -19.03
C THR A 236 -10.29 -9.14 -19.52
N LEU A 237 -8.97 -9.32 -19.66
CA LEU A 237 -8.04 -8.28 -20.05
C LEU A 237 -7.66 -8.44 -21.54
N ALA A 238 -7.58 -7.33 -22.27
CA ALA A 238 -6.88 -7.34 -23.56
C ALA A 238 -5.37 -7.45 -23.29
N ASP A 239 -4.69 -8.36 -24.02
CA ASP A 239 -3.25 -8.62 -23.86
C ASP A 239 -2.82 -8.89 -22.39
N PRO A 240 -3.31 -9.98 -21.75
CA PRO A 240 -3.10 -10.21 -20.30
C PRO A 240 -1.62 -10.20 -19.89
N ASP A 241 -0.72 -10.63 -20.77
CA ASP A 241 0.73 -10.69 -20.51
C ASP A 241 1.40 -9.32 -20.42
N ARG A 242 0.75 -8.28 -20.90
CA ARG A 242 1.24 -6.89 -20.84
C ARG A 242 0.86 -6.17 -19.55
N TRP A 243 -0.01 -6.77 -18.73
CA TRP A 243 -0.43 -6.17 -17.47
C TRP A 243 0.52 -6.53 -16.34
N ALA A 244 1.00 -5.52 -15.62
CA ALA A 244 1.92 -5.68 -14.51
C ALA A 244 1.54 -4.79 -13.33
N LEU A 245 2.00 -5.18 -12.14
CA LEU A 245 1.92 -4.33 -10.96
C LEU A 245 2.74 -3.06 -11.19
N VAL A 246 2.17 -1.90 -10.88
CA VAL A 246 2.87 -0.62 -10.83
C VAL A 246 3.24 -0.29 -9.40
N TRP A 247 2.28 -0.42 -8.49
CA TRP A 247 2.45 -0.29 -7.05
C TRP A 247 1.31 -0.98 -6.31
N SER A 248 1.59 -1.32 -5.07
CA SER A 248 0.57 -1.63 -4.08
C SER A 248 0.81 -0.82 -2.82
N LEU A 249 -0.23 -0.63 -2.03
CA LEU A 249 -0.12 -0.03 -0.70
C LEU A 249 -0.96 -0.79 0.32
N ARG A 250 -0.53 -0.72 1.57
CA ARG A 250 -1.31 -1.15 2.73
C ARG A 250 -1.52 0.04 3.64
N TYR A 251 -2.76 0.28 4.04
CA TYR A 251 -3.07 1.24 5.08
C TYR A 251 -3.49 0.56 6.38
N LEU A 252 -3.09 1.17 7.49
CA LEU A 252 -3.50 0.82 8.84
C LEU A 252 -4.04 2.07 9.52
N VAL A 253 -5.26 1.99 10.02
CA VAL A 253 -5.88 3.04 10.85
C VAL A 253 -5.97 2.51 12.26
N MET A 254 -5.28 3.14 13.17
CA MET A 254 -5.19 2.74 14.57
C MET A 254 -5.82 3.80 15.46
N VAL A 255 -6.48 3.37 16.54
CA VAL A 255 -6.91 4.28 17.60
C VAL A 255 -5.69 4.66 18.41
N GLN A 256 -5.35 5.97 18.43
CA GLN A 256 -4.25 6.49 19.24
C GLN A 256 -4.42 6.07 20.71
N HIS A 257 -3.31 5.82 21.38
CA HIS A 257 -3.25 5.44 22.80
C HIS A 257 -3.89 4.10 23.19
N LYS A 258 -4.57 3.39 22.27
CA LYS A 258 -5.19 2.08 22.57
C LYS A 258 -4.51 0.91 21.87
N GLY A 259 -3.69 1.15 20.86
CA GLY A 259 -3.05 0.10 20.06
C GLY A 259 -4.05 -0.79 19.30
N VAL A 260 -5.28 -0.32 19.12
CA VAL A 260 -6.35 -1.07 18.42
C VAL A 260 -6.39 -0.66 16.95
N ILE A 261 -6.33 -1.63 16.06
CA ILE A 261 -6.51 -1.41 14.63
C ILE A 261 -8.01 -1.26 14.36
N LYS A 262 -8.42 -0.09 13.88
CA LYS A 262 -9.80 0.22 13.47
C LYS A 262 -10.07 -0.26 12.03
N ASN A 263 -9.16 0.08 11.10
CA ASN A 263 -9.25 -0.30 9.70
C ASN A 263 -7.88 -0.76 9.18
N LYS A 264 -7.92 -1.71 8.28
CA LYS A 264 -6.76 -2.20 7.52
C LYS A 264 -7.21 -2.52 6.11
N GLY A 265 -6.45 -2.16 5.11
CA GLY A 265 -6.76 -2.53 3.74
C GLY A 265 -5.59 -2.34 2.80
N TYR A 266 -5.85 -2.69 1.54
CA TYR A 266 -4.86 -2.63 0.47
C TYR A 266 -5.45 -1.93 -0.74
N VAL A 267 -4.59 -1.23 -1.48
CA VAL A 267 -4.90 -0.75 -2.82
C VAL A 267 -3.82 -1.27 -3.75
N VAL A 268 -4.23 -1.77 -4.90
CA VAL A 268 -3.35 -2.34 -5.92
C VAL A 268 -3.60 -1.61 -7.23
N HIS A 269 -2.54 -1.15 -7.87
CA HIS A 269 -2.58 -0.50 -9.17
C HIS A 269 -1.77 -1.30 -10.18
N VAL A 270 -2.44 -1.72 -11.25
CA VAL A 270 -1.86 -2.44 -12.38
C VAL A 270 -2.00 -1.62 -13.64
N ALA A 271 -1.03 -1.71 -14.53
CA ALA A 271 -1.09 -1.03 -15.82
C ALA A 271 -0.60 -1.94 -16.94
N ARG A 272 -1.07 -1.62 -18.15
CA ARG A 272 -0.63 -2.28 -19.38
C ARG A 272 0.58 -1.52 -19.95
N SER A 273 1.69 -2.22 -20.14
CA SER A 273 2.90 -1.72 -20.81
C SER A 273 2.75 -1.62 -22.34
#